data_3d7815aba1c4850fbe6445957424c675
#
_entry.id   3d7815aba1c4850fbe6445957424c675
#
_cell.length_a   1.000
_cell.length_b   1.000
_cell.length_c   1.000
_cell.angle_alpha   90.00
_cell.angle_beta   90.00
_cell.angle_gamma   90.00
#
_symmetry.space_group_name_H-M   'P 1'
#
loop_
_entity.id
_entity.type
_entity.pdbx_description
1 polymer ?
#
loop_
_entity_poly.entity_id
_entity_poly.type
_entity_poly.pdbx_seq_one_letter_code
_entity_poly.pdbx_strand_id
1 'polypeptide(L)'
;MSRVGKMPIALPTGAEATISAENITVKGPLGALTQSLNGLVKIENNNGTLMFSPANDSREANAMSGTLRALVNNMVNGVTKGFEKKLSLVGVGYRAQAQGDKLNLSLGFSHPVVHQMPAGVKCETPSQTEIVVKGVDKQKVGQTAAEIRAYRSPEPYKGKGVRYVDEVVTLKETKKK
;
A
#
# COMPACT_ATOMS: atom_id res chain seq x y z
N MET A 1 -20.86 12.54 13.18
CA MET A 1 -19.72 11.63 13.40
C MET A 1 -19.64 10.61 12.25
N SER A 2 -18.45 10.39 11.70
CA SER A 2 -18.20 9.46 10.58
C SER A 2 -18.57 8.02 10.95
N ARG A 3 -19.23 7.27 10.05
CA ARG A 3 -19.52 5.84 10.26
C ARG A 3 -18.24 5.02 10.47
N VAL A 4 -17.21 5.33 9.69
CA VAL A 4 -15.88 4.68 9.79
C VAL A 4 -15.19 5.06 11.10
N GLY A 5 -15.26 6.33 11.52
CA GLY A 5 -14.65 6.81 12.75
C GLY A 5 -15.21 6.16 14.03
N LYS A 6 -16.46 5.69 13.99
CA LYS A 6 -17.12 5.00 15.12
C LYS A 6 -16.69 3.53 15.28
N MET A 7 -16.07 2.94 14.27
CA MET A 7 -15.69 1.53 14.32
C MET A 7 -14.42 1.36 15.16
N PRO A 8 -14.45 0.57 16.24
CA PRO A 8 -13.26 0.29 17.04
C PRO A 8 -12.26 -0.54 16.24
N ILE A 9 -10.98 -0.47 16.61
CA ILE A 9 -9.92 -1.30 16.09
C ILE A 9 -9.46 -2.23 17.21
N ALA A 10 -9.70 -3.52 17.07
CA ALA A 10 -9.14 -4.51 17.96
C ALA A 10 -7.66 -4.75 17.58
N LEU A 11 -6.77 -4.64 18.55
CA LEU A 11 -5.37 -4.98 18.38
C LEU A 11 -5.23 -6.51 18.43
N PRO A 12 -4.70 -7.13 17.36
CA PRO A 12 -4.45 -8.58 17.38
C PRO A 12 -3.29 -8.92 18.32
N THR A 13 -3.20 -10.17 18.68
CA THR A 13 -2.14 -10.69 19.56
C THR A 13 -0.76 -10.38 18.95
N GLY A 14 0.11 -9.75 19.71
CA GLY A 14 1.45 -9.34 19.25
C GLY A 14 1.52 -7.95 18.64
N ALA A 15 0.43 -7.22 18.55
CA ALA A 15 0.43 -5.81 18.17
C ALA A 15 0.22 -4.92 19.40
N GLU A 16 1.03 -3.88 19.53
CA GLU A 16 0.98 -2.89 20.58
C GLU A 16 0.84 -1.49 19.99
N ALA A 17 0.01 -0.67 20.60
CA ALA A 17 -0.16 0.72 20.21
C ALA A 17 0.26 1.64 21.37
N THR A 18 1.18 2.55 21.10
CA THR A 18 1.61 3.60 22.02
C THR A 18 1.08 4.93 21.52
N ILE A 19 0.30 5.61 22.33
CA ILE A 19 -0.32 6.90 22.02
C ILE A 19 0.42 7.98 22.80
N SER A 20 0.95 8.98 22.09
CA SER A 20 1.49 10.20 22.65
C SER A 20 0.66 11.41 22.20
N ALA A 21 0.98 12.60 22.73
CA ALA A 21 0.25 13.83 22.37
C ALA A 21 0.35 14.17 20.88
N GLU A 22 1.46 13.83 20.23
CA GLU A 22 1.76 14.21 18.84
C GLU A 22 1.74 13.03 17.87
N ASN A 23 1.86 11.80 18.37
CA ASN A 23 2.03 10.63 17.51
C ASN A 23 1.33 9.39 18.08
N ILE A 24 0.92 8.51 17.20
CA ILE A 24 0.58 7.13 17.52
C ILE A 24 1.58 6.20 16.86
N THR A 25 2.18 5.30 17.63
CA THR A 25 3.09 4.27 17.13
C THR A 25 2.48 2.91 17.33
N VAL A 26 2.41 2.12 16.27
CA VAL A 26 1.94 0.74 16.31
C VAL A 26 3.12 -0.18 16.04
N LYS A 27 3.39 -1.08 16.97
CA LYS A 27 4.41 -2.13 16.86
C LYS A 27 3.76 -3.47 16.63
N GLY A 28 4.40 -4.32 15.86
CA GLY A 28 3.99 -5.69 15.61
C GLY A 28 5.16 -6.58 15.19
N PRO A 29 4.89 -7.86 14.89
CA PRO A 29 5.94 -8.83 14.56
C PRO A 29 6.72 -8.49 13.29
N LEU A 30 6.14 -7.73 12.36
CA LEU A 30 6.79 -7.34 11.10
C LEU A 30 7.51 -5.98 11.17
N GLY A 31 7.27 -5.18 12.20
CA GLY A 31 7.90 -3.89 12.35
C GLY A 31 7.08 -2.90 13.17
N ALA A 32 7.42 -1.63 13.06
CA ALA A 32 6.71 -0.54 13.71
C ALA A 32 6.44 0.59 12.71
N LEU A 33 5.27 1.21 12.85
CA LEU A 33 4.87 2.38 12.08
C LEU A 33 4.43 3.49 13.02
N THR A 34 4.68 4.73 12.63
CA THR A 34 4.31 5.91 13.41
C THR A 34 3.50 6.87 12.53
N GLN A 35 2.40 7.39 13.07
CA GLN A 35 1.55 8.38 12.44
C GLN A 35 1.45 9.61 13.33
N SER A 36 1.64 10.79 12.75
CA SER A 36 1.45 12.05 13.44
C SER A 36 -0.02 12.35 13.70
N LEU A 37 -0.30 12.96 14.84
CA LEU A 37 -1.62 13.41 15.27
C LEU A 37 -1.67 14.94 15.20
N ASN A 38 -2.82 15.47 14.81
CA ASN A 38 -3.01 16.92 14.66
C ASN A 38 -3.88 17.56 15.76
N GLY A 39 -4.14 16.84 16.85
CA GLY A 39 -4.97 17.33 17.94
C GLY A 39 -6.49 17.40 17.67
N LEU A 40 -6.93 17.11 16.45
CA LEU A 40 -8.34 17.11 16.07
C LEU A 40 -9.08 15.81 16.43
N VAL A 41 -8.35 14.77 16.82
CA VAL A 41 -8.90 13.45 17.13
C VAL A 41 -8.36 12.97 18.46
N LYS A 42 -9.25 12.47 19.30
CA LYS A 42 -8.92 11.75 20.53
C LYS A 42 -8.88 10.25 20.24
N ILE A 43 -7.84 9.60 20.73
CA ILE A 43 -7.65 8.16 20.61
C ILE A 43 -7.57 7.58 22.01
N GLU A 44 -8.41 6.61 22.30
CA GLU A 44 -8.44 5.89 23.57
C GLU A 44 -8.13 4.41 23.34
N ASN A 45 -7.31 3.85 24.20
CA ASN A 45 -7.00 2.42 24.20
C ASN A 45 -7.69 1.76 25.41
N ASN A 46 -8.74 1.01 25.12
CA ASN A 46 -9.52 0.28 26.13
C ASN A 46 -9.24 -1.22 25.97
N ASN A 47 -8.35 -1.76 26.80
CA ASN A 47 -8.03 -3.20 26.84
C ASN A 47 -7.68 -3.83 25.48
N GLY A 48 -6.84 -3.16 24.70
CA GLY A 48 -6.43 -3.63 23.38
C GLY A 48 -7.40 -3.27 22.25
N THR A 49 -8.38 -2.40 22.52
CA THR A 49 -9.27 -1.85 21.51
C THR A 49 -9.07 -0.35 21.40
N LEU A 50 -8.73 0.12 20.21
CA LEU A 50 -8.57 1.55 19.92
C LEU A 50 -9.92 2.15 19.51
N MET A 51 -10.29 3.24 20.16
CA MET A 51 -11.48 4.02 19.85
C MET A 51 -11.07 5.42 19.41
N PHE A 52 -11.74 5.94 18.40
CA PHE A 52 -11.49 7.25 17.81
C PHE A 52 -12.69 8.15 17.99
N SER A 53 -12.47 9.37 18.43
CA SER A 53 -13.51 10.39 18.56
C SER A 53 -12.97 11.75 18.10
N PRO A 54 -13.81 12.61 17.49
CA PRO A 54 -13.41 13.97 17.18
C PRO A 54 -13.17 14.76 18.47
N ALA A 55 -12.14 15.61 18.51
CA ALA A 55 -11.84 16.43 19.67
C ALA A 55 -12.87 17.55 19.90
N ASN A 56 -13.56 17.98 18.82
CA ASN A 56 -14.61 18.99 18.84
C ASN A 56 -15.66 18.66 17.76
N ASP A 57 -16.77 19.41 17.72
CA ASP A 57 -17.85 19.20 16.75
C ASP A 57 -17.60 19.82 15.37
N SER A 58 -16.38 20.22 15.05
CA SER A 58 -16.06 20.75 13.75
C SER A 58 -16.15 19.70 12.64
N ARG A 59 -16.45 20.15 11.43
CA ARG A 59 -16.49 19.29 10.24
C ARG A 59 -15.13 18.63 9.98
N GLU A 60 -14.05 19.36 10.23
CA GLU A 60 -12.67 18.87 10.07
C GLU A 60 -12.34 17.76 11.06
N ALA A 61 -12.66 17.93 12.34
CA ALA A 61 -12.44 16.91 13.36
C ALA A 61 -13.24 15.62 13.06
N ASN A 62 -14.46 15.76 12.59
CA ASN A 62 -15.29 14.62 12.16
C ASN A 62 -14.66 13.89 10.95
N ALA A 63 -14.14 14.61 9.96
CA ALA A 63 -13.46 14.03 8.80
C ALA A 63 -12.15 13.34 9.22
N MET A 64 -11.35 13.99 10.04
CA MET A 64 -10.07 13.45 10.52
C MET A 64 -10.23 12.22 11.40
N SER A 65 -11.30 12.11 12.18
CA SER A 65 -11.56 10.90 12.97
C SER A 65 -11.67 9.64 12.11
N GLY A 66 -12.37 9.73 11.00
CA GLY A 66 -12.48 8.64 10.03
C GLY A 66 -11.16 8.34 9.32
N THR A 67 -10.44 9.38 8.90
CA THR A 67 -9.14 9.26 8.22
C THR A 67 -8.09 8.61 9.14
N LEU A 68 -7.94 9.11 10.36
CA LEU A 68 -6.99 8.54 11.32
C LEU A 68 -7.35 7.10 11.69
N ARG A 69 -8.61 6.80 11.88
CA ARG A 69 -9.06 5.44 12.14
C ARG A 69 -8.64 4.50 10.99
N ALA A 70 -8.85 4.90 9.75
CA ALA A 70 -8.48 4.10 8.59
C ALA A 70 -6.96 3.93 8.47
N LEU A 71 -6.18 5.00 8.69
CA LEU A 71 -4.72 4.94 8.68
C LEU A 71 -4.16 4.02 9.77
N VAL A 72 -4.66 4.14 11.00
CA VAL A 72 -4.23 3.28 12.11
C VAL A 72 -4.63 1.83 11.88
N ASN A 73 -5.80 1.57 11.32
CA ASN A 73 -6.20 0.22 10.93
C ASN A 73 -5.26 -0.39 9.88
N ASN A 74 -4.85 0.40 8.89
CA ASN A 74 -3.84 -0.04 7.93
C ASN A 74 -2.49 -0.31 8.61
N MET A 75 -2.07 0.52 9.57
CA MET A 75 -0.85 0.30 10.34
C MET A 75 -0.91 -1.01 11.12
N VAL A 76 -2.00 -1.28 11.83
CA VAL A 76 -2.20 -2.52 12.59
C VAL A 76 -2.12 -3.75 11.67
N ASN A 77 -2.81 -3.71 10.54
CA ASN A 77 -2.76 -4.80 9.56
C ASN A 77 -1.35 -4.96 8.95
N GLY A 78 -0.68 -3.84 8.66
CA GLY A 78 0.66 -3.85 8.09
C GLY A 78 1.71 -4.45 9.01
N VAL A 79 1.71 -4.10 10.29
CA VAL A 79 2.68 -4.63 11.27
C VAL A 79 2.39 -6.08 11.67
N THR A 80 1.20 -6.59 11.42
CA THR A 80 0.81 -7.97 11.76
C THR A 80 0.88 -8.92 10.58
N LYS A 81 0.23 -8.59 9.48
CA LYS A 81 0.11 -9.43 8.28
C LYS A 81 0.98 -8.94 7.13
N GLY A 82 1.30 -7.64 7.09
CA GLY A 82 1.92 -7.00 5.95
C GLY A 82 0.97 -6.77 4.79
N PHE A 83 1.44 -6.02 3.81
CA PHE A 83 0.73 -5.78 2.55
C PHE A 83 1.54 -6.32 1.39
N GLU A 84 0.85 -6.82 0.38
CA GLU A 84 1.45 -7.22 -0.88
C GLU A 84 0.64 -6.69 -2.07
N LYS A 85 1.34 -6.34 -3.14
CA LYS A 85 0.77 -6.06 -4.45
C LYS A 85 1.47 -6.90 -5.49
N LYS A 86 0.67 -7.56 -6.32
CA LYS A 86 1.16 -8.41 -7.41
C LYS A 86 0.95 -7.72 -8.74
N LEU A 87 2.01 -7.71 -9.54
CA LEU A 87 2.03 -7.17 -10.88
C LEU A 87 2.37 -8.29 -11.87
N SER A 88 1.79 -8.19 -13.05
CA SER A 88 2.02 -9.11 -14.16
C SER A 88 2.55 -8.33 -15.36
N LEU A 89 3.57 -8.89 -16.01
CA LEU A 89 4.13 -8.36 -17.25
C LEU A 89 3.49 -9.09 -18.43
N VAL A 90 2.90 -8.34 -19.33
CA VAL A 90 2.30 -8.85 -20.56
C VAL A 90 3.01 -8.25 -21.76
N GLY A 91 3.67 -9.07 -22.53
CA GLY A 91 4.41 -8.67 -23.73
C GLY A 91 5.58 -9.60 -24.03
N VAL A 92 5.87 -9.79 -25.30
CA VAL A 92 6.99 -10.61 -25.76
C VAL A 92 8.31 -9.96 -25.34
N GLY A 93 9.16 -10.72 -24.64
CA GLY A 93 10.46 -10.24 -24.16
C GLY A 93 10.42 -9.39 -22.90
N TYR A 94 9.24 -9.17 -22.31
CA TYR A 94 9.13 -8.45 -21.04
C TYR A 94 9.57 -9.36 -19.90
N ARG A 95 10.50 -8.86 -19.08
CA ARG A 95 11.10 -9.60 -17.97
C ARG A 95 11.32 -8.70 -16.77
N ALA A 96 11.22 -9.28 -15.58
CA ALA A 96 11.54 -8.65 -14.32
C ALA A 96 12.48 -9.56 -13.52
N GLN A 97 13.46 -8.97 -12.87
CA GLN A 97 14.37 -9.66 -11.96
C GLN A 97 14.65 -8.78 -10.74
N ALA A 98 14.32 -9.30 -9.59
CA ALA A 98 14.65 -8.67 -8.31
C ALA A 98 16.10 -9.00 -7.92
N GLN A 99 16.86 -7.98 -7.52
CA GLN A 99 18.22 -8.08 -7.02
C GLN A 99 18.37 -7.24 -5.76
N GLY A 100 18.12 -7.83 -4.59
CA GLY A 100 18.15 -7.09 -3.34
C GLY A 100 17.14 -5.95 -3.32
N ASP A 101 17.64 -4.73 -3.19
CA ASP A 101 16.79 -3.52 -3.16
C ASP A 101 16.51 -2.92 -4.54
N LYS A 102 16.90 -3.60 -5.60
CA LYS A 102 16.69 -3.15 -6.98
C LYS A 102 15.83 -4.13 -7.76
N LEU A 103 14.99 -3.60 -8.61
CA LEU A 103 14.21 -4.35 -9.56
C LEU A 103 14.67 -3.99 -10.97
N ASN A 104 15.21 -4.96 -11.70
CA ASN A 104 15.60 -4.82 -13.08
C ASN A 104 14.42 -5.20 -13.99
N LEU A 105 14.05 -4.30 -14.87
CA LEU A 105 12.93 -4.46 -15.78
C LEU A 105 13.40 -4.37 -17.24
N SER A 106 12.99 -5.32 -18.06
CA SER A 106 13.10 -5.26 -19.52
C SER A 106 11.70 -5.12 -20.09
N LEU A 107 11.35 -3.94 -20.58
CA LEU A 107 9.99 -3.57 -20.99
C LEU A 107 9.92 -3.13 -22.48
N GLY A 108 10.87 -3.57 -23.30
CA GLY A 108 10.93 -3.21 -24.71
C GLY A 108 11.46 -1.80 -24.98
N PHE A 109 12.18 -1.20 -24.03
CA PHE A 109 12.92 0.02 -24.22
C PHE A 109 14.33 -0.29 -24.76
N SER A 110 15.00 0.71 -25.32
CA SER A 110 16.39 0.60 -25.78
C SER A 110 17.41 0.43 -24.66
N HIS A 111 17.00 0.69 -23.43
CA HIS A 111 17.80 0.57 -22.20
C HIS A 111 17.03 -0.24 -21.13
N PRO A 112 17.73 -0.95 -20.23
CA PRO A 112 17.09 -1.58 -19.09
C PRO A 112 16.58 -0.51 -18.12
N VAL A 113 15.47 -0.80 -17.44
CA VAL A 113 14.93 0.03 -16.36
C VAL A 113 15.31 -0.60 -15.02
N VAL A 114 15.92 0.21 -14.16
CA VAL A 114 16.26 -0.20 -12.79
C VAL A 114 15.44 0.64 -11.82
N HIS A 115 14.58 -0.01 -11.04
CA HIS A 115 13.78 0.66 -10.01
C HIS A 115 14.39 0.37 -8.63
N GLN A 116 14.69 1.44 -7.89
CA GLN A 116 15.19 1.33 -6.51
C GLN A 116 14.00 1.20 -5.56
N MET A 117 13.99 0.15 -4.74
CA MET A 117 12.95 -0.03 -3.72
C MET A 117 13.14 0.98 -2.59
N PRO A 118 12.06 1.61 -2.11
CA PRO A 118 12.11 2.45 -0.92
C PRO A 118 12.36 1.61 0.34
N ALA A 119 12.88 2.23 1.38
CA ALA A 119 13.13 1.57 2.66
C ALA A 119 11.82 0.96 3.24
N GLY A 120 11.89 -0.31 3.64
CA GLY A 120 10.75 -1.05 4.18
C GLY A 120 9.88 -1.74 3.13
N VAL A 121 10.23 -1.65 1.85
CA VAL A 121 9.55 -2.37 0.76
C VAL A 121 10.51 -3.37 0.14
N LYS A 122 10.05 -4.61 -0.01
CA LYS A 122 10.77 -5.70 -0.66
C LYS A 122 10.06 -6.11 -1.95
N CYS A 123 10.84 -6.53 -2.91
CA CYS A 123 10.35 -7.02 -4.18
C CYS A 123 10.83 -8.46 -4.40
N GLU A 124 9.93 -9.30 -4.85
CA GLU A 124 10.22 -10.68 -5.24
C GLU A 124 9.73 -10.89 -6.66
N THR A 125 10.45 -11.70 -7.42
CA THR A 125 10.07 -12.12 -8.75
C THR A 125 9.99 -13.65 -8.80
N PRO A 126 8.82 -14.24 -8.45
CA PRO A 126 8.64 -15.69 -8.49
C PRO A 126 8.82 -16.26 -9.90
N SER A 127 8.47 -15.48 -10.90
CA SER A 127 8.73 -15.75 -12.31
C SER A 127 9.26 -14.49 -13.02
N GLN A 128 9.73 -14.62 -14.25
CA GLN A 128 10.22 -13.47 -15.02
C GLN A 128 9.11 -12.48 -15.43
N THR A 129 7.86 -12.90 -15.32
CA THR A 129 6.68 -12.11 -15.71
C THR A 129 5.81 -11.69 -14.53
N GLU A 130 6.20 -12.05 -13.32
CA GLU A 130 5.48 -11.71 -12.10
C GLU A 130 6.36 -10.95 -11.12
N ILE A 131 5.80 -9.91 -10.55
CA ILE A 131 6.44 -9.07 -9.53
C ILE A 131 5.54 -9.06 -8.30
N VAL A 132 6.09 -9.34 -7.14
CA VAL A 132 5.41 -9.22 -5.85
C VAL A 132 6.10 -8.16 -5.03
N VAL A 133 5.39 -7.09 -4.71
CA VAL A 133 5.86 -5.99 -3.86
C VAL A 133 5.27 -6.17 -2.48
N LYS A 134 6.12 -6.29 -1.47
CA LYS A 134 5.72 -6.53 -0.07
C LYS A 134 6.25 -5.45 0.86
N GLY A 135 5.50 -5.13 1.89
CA GLY A 135 5.93 -4.19 2.91
C GLY A 135 4.93 -4.03 4.05
N VAL A 136 5.36 -3.32 5.06
CA VAL A 136 4.55 -3.04 6.26
C VAL A 136 3.64 -1.83 6.03
N ASP A 137 4.13 -0.83 5.29
CA ASP A 137 3.39 0.39 4.99
C ASP A 137 2.59 0.26 3.68
N LYS A 138 1.27 0.27 3.80
CA LYS A 138 0.34 0.18 2.67
C LYS A 138 0.59 1.25 1.61
N GLN A 139 0.88 2.48 2.03
CA GLN A 139 1.12 3.59 1.11
C GLN A 139 2.39 3.35 0.29
N LYS A 140 3.49 2.97 0.93
CA LYS A 140 4.77 2.71 0.25
C LYS A 140 4.66 1.54 -0.72
N VAL A 141 4.01 0.46 -0.32
CA VAL A 141 3.77 -0.70 -1.19
C VAL A 141 2.93 -0.32 -2.39
N GLY A 142 1.84 0.41 -2.18
CA GLY A 142 0.96 0.88 -3.25
C GLY A 142 1.65 1.86 -4.20
N GLN A 143 2.41 2.82 -3.67
CA GLN A 143 3.18 3.78 -4.45
C GLN A 143 4.24 3.09 -5.31
N THR A 144 5.02 2.20 -4.74
CA THR A 144 6.04 1.42 -5.46
C THR A 144 5.42 0.59 -6.60
N ALA A 145 4.30 -0.08 -6.33
CA ALA A 145 3.59 -0.84 -7.36
C ALA A 145 3.07 0.06 -8.50
N ALA A 146 2.55 1.24 -8.16
CA ALA A 146 2.09 2.21 -9.14
C ALA A 146 3.22 2.79 -10.00
N GLU A 147 4.38 3.07 -9.41
CA GLU A 147 5.57 3.53 -10.12
C GLU A 147 6.10 2.46 -11.09
N ILE A 148 6.17 1.20 -10.66
CA ILE A 148 6.57 0.09 -11.53
C ILE A 148 5.59 -0.05 -12.71
N ARG A 149 4.28 0.03 -12.46
CA ARG A 149 3.26 0.00 -13.50
C ARG A 149 3.36 1.19 -14.47
N ALA A 150 3.74 2.35 -13.98
CA ALA A 150 3.85 3.59 -14.77
C ALA A 150 4.99 3.56 -15.81
N TYR A 151 6.03 2.74 -15.62
CA TYR A 151 7.09 2.59 -16.63
C TYR A 151 6.53 2.14 -17.97
N ARG A 152 5.56 1.23 -17.96
CA ARG A 152 4.85 0.79 -19.17
C ARG A 152 3.43 0.36 -18.80
N SER A 153 2.51 1.30 -18.75
CA SER A 153 1.09 1.01 -18.49
C SER A 153 0.50 0.13 -19.61
N PRO A 154 -0.53 -0.67 -19.30
CA PRO A 154 -1.19 -1.51 -20.30
C PRO A 154 -1.73 -0.67 -21.45
N GLU A 155 -1.45 -1.07 -22.67
CA GLU A 155 -1.97 -0.39 -23.85
C GLU A 155 -3.38 -0.91 -24.21
N PRO A 156 -4.23 -0.07 -24.84
CA PRO A 156 -5.66 -0.38 -24.99
C PRO A 156 -6.00 -1.39 -26.09
N TYR A 157 -5.05 -1.82 -26.93
CA TYR A 157 -5.34 -2.69 -28.08
C TYR A 157 -5.01 -4.15 -27.81
N LYS A 158 -3.80 -4.45 -27.35
CA LYS A 158 -3.33 -5.80 -27.04
C LYS A 158 -3.14 -6.04 -25.53
N GLY A 159 -3.25 -5.00 -24.71
CA GLY A 159 -3.08 -5.08 -23.26
C GLY A 159 -1.63 -5.32 -22.83
N LYS A 160 -0.65 -5.04 -23.70
CA LYS A 160 0.77 -5.17 -23.36
C LYS A 160 1.20 -4.10 -22.38
N GLY A 161 1.95 -4.47 -21.37
CA GLY A 161 2.47 -3.58 -20.34
C GLY A 161 2.54 -4.26 -18.99
N VAL A 162 2.80 -3.46 -17.96
CA VAL A 162 2.76 -3.89 -16.57
C VAL A 162 1.39 -3.59 -16.01
N ARG A 163 0.72 -4.59 -15.46
CA ARG A 163 -0.60 -4.46 -14.85
C ARG A 163 -0.69 -5.16 -13.51
N TYR A 164 -1.65 -4.78 -12.69
CA TYR A 164 -1.99 -5.55 -11.50
C TYR A 164 -2.60 -6.89 -11.91
N VAL A 165 -2.39 -7.94 -11.11
CA VAL A 165 -2.93 -9.28 -11.40
C VAL A 165 -4.46 -9.29 -11.41
N ASP A 166 -5.06 -8.46 -10.56
CA ASP A 166 -6.51 -8.27 -10.42
C ASP A 166 -7.09 -7.17 -11.32
N GLU A 167 -6.26 -6.52 -12.15
CA GLU A 167 -6.69 -5.45 -13.05
C GLU A 167 -7.35 -6.01 -14.30
N VAL A 168 -8.54 -5.51 -14.58
CA VAL A 168 -9.24 -5.78 -15.84
C VAL A 168 -8.91 -4.67 -16.84
N VAL A 169 -8.14 -5.01 -17.88
CA VAL A 169 -7.77 -4.08 -18.95
C VAL A 169 -8.87 -4.09 -20.00
N THR A 170 -9.54 -2.96 -20.19
CA THR A 170 -10.54 -2.81 -21.25
C THR A 170 -9.84 -2.59 -22.59
N LEU A 171 -9.98 -3.55 -23.49
CA LEU A 171 -9.41 -3.47 -24.83
C LEU A 171 -10.37 -2.78 -25.78
N LYS A 172 -9.83 -1.93 -26.65
CA LYS A 172 -10.56 -1.32 -27.75
C LYS A 172 -10.54 -2.25 -28.96
N GLU A 173 -11.64 -2.25 -29.72
CA GLU A 173 -11.69 -2.96 -30.98
C GLU A 173 -10.80 -2.28 -32.02
N THR A 174 -10.00 -3.06 -32.72
CA THR A 174 -9.25 -2.61 -33.90
C THR A 174 -10.19 -2.57 -35.10
N LYS A 175 -10.07 -1.53 -35.93
CA LYS A 175 -10.78 -1.48 -37.20
C LYS A 175 -10.48 -2.75 -38.01
N LYS A 176 -11.50 -3.55 -38.32
CA LYS A 176 -11.37 -4.63 -39.30
C LYS A 176 -11.10 -3.97 -40.65
N LYS A 177 -10.01 -4.40 -41.33
CA LYS A 177 -9.76 -4.03 -42.71
C LYS A 177 -10.77 -4.71 -43.62
#